data_16f1c17907818eddebc9f22c711ab428
#
_entry.id   16f1c17907818eddebc9f22c711ab428
#
_cell.length_a   1.000
_cell.length_b   1.000
_cell.length_c   1.000
_cell.angle_alpha   90.00
_cell.angle_beta   90.00
_cell.angle_gamma   90.00
#
_symmetry.space_group_name_H-M   'P 1'
#
loop_
_entity.id
_entity.type
_entity.pdbx_description
1 polymer ?
#
loop_
_entity_poly.entity_id
_entity_poly.type
_entity_poly.pdbx_seq_one_letter_code
_entity_poly.pdbx_strand_id
1 'polypeptide(L)'
;MTIVAETYDYVTGIDTHARTHTYAIINTRTGSREACQAFPTSPAGMNRTLAWIAKRTTGTLLAAVEGTRSYGATITHALTMAGFPVVEVKPPRKQARARVGKTDEIDATAAAMGILYQDTERLLTPRAESTRSALNVLVASRERIDAERTRNRNALTALAREIELGVDARKALTDMQVKQISGWREHPTDSVAQRYARAEASRLATAVLDADKLLAANKTQMAELDEQMAPGLAAEFGYGPVTVAWILIAYSHTGTVHSEAAFASMAGVAPLQASSGNTVRNRLNRHGDRMLNQAVDVIAKVRMQFDPQTKDYVEKRKAEGLSYREIKRYIVRKVFRRLRVLVP
;
A
#
# COMPACT_ATOMS: atom_id res chain seq x y z
N MET A 1 -3.85 30.98 -2.82
CA MET A 1 -3.91 29.82 -3.71
C MET A 1 -2.96 30.12 -4.85
N THR A 2 -1.79 29.51 -4.84
CA THR A 2 -0.73 29.77 -5.82
C THR A 2 -0.60 28.53 -6.70
N ILE A 3 -0.71 28.71 -8.01
CA ILE A 3 -0.64 27.57 -8.95
C ILE A 3 0.81 27.31 -9.39
N VAL A 4 1.08 26.11 -9.88
CA VAL A 4 2.42 25.68 -10.35
C VAL A 4 2.98 26.65 -11.40
N ALA A 5 2.16 27.09 -12.36
CA ALA A 5 2.57 28.00 -13.42
C ALA A 5 2.97 29.40 -12.94
N GLU A 6 2.59 29.81 -11.73
CA GLU A 6 2.99 31.06 -11.09
C GLU A 6 4.25 30.91 -10.21
N THR A 7 4.56 29.67 -9.80
CA THR A 7 5.66 29.37 -8.86
C THR A 7 6.95 28.94 -9.57
N TYR A 8 6.82 28.23 -10.67
CA TYR A 8 7.93 27.63 -11.40
C TYR A 8 7.98 28.13 -12.84
N ASP A 9 9.19 28.40 -13.34
CA ASP A 9 9.40 28.80 -14.74
C ASP A 9 9.27 27.63 -15.71
N TYR A 10 9.60 26.40 -15.22
CA TYR A 10 9.55 25.18 -16.01
C TYR A 10 8.93 24.03 -15.21
N VAL A 11 8.25 23.13 -15.94
CA VAL A 11 7.89 21.81 -15.45
C VAL A 11 8.47 20.75 -16.37
N THR A 12 9.20 19.78 -15.82
CA THR A 12 9.59 18.60 -16.58
C THR A 12 8.67 17.43 -16.24
N GLY A 13 7.93 16.93 -17.23
CA GLY A 13 7.14 15.72 -17.10
C GLY A 13 7.99 14.51 -17.47
N ILE A 14 7.84 13.43 -16.70
CA ILE A 14 8.66 12.23 -16.84
C ILE A 14 7.76 11.01 -16.93
N ASP A 15 7.75 10.38 -18.10
CA ASP A 15 7.16 9.06 -18.31
C ASP A 15 8.23 8.00 -18.10
N THR A 16 7.95 7.05 -17.19
CA THR A 16 8.97 6.12 -16.68
C THR A 16 8.75 4.69 -17.13
N HIS A 17 9.78 4.10 -17.74
CA HIS A 17 9.83 2.72 -18.20
C HIS A 17 11.08 1.99 -17.70
N ALA A 18 11.13 0.66 -17.85
CA ALA A 18 12.19 -0.18 -17.31
C ALA A 18 13.59 0.14 -17.88
N ARG A 19 13.68 0.50 -19.16
CA ARG A 19 14.97 0.71 -19.88
C ARG A 19 15.27 2.16 -20.20
N THR A 20 14.24 2.96 -20.40
CA THR A 20 14.33 4.36 -20.79
C THR A 20 13.28 5.17 -20.06
N HIS A 21 13.58 6.44 -19.75
CA HIS A 21 12.60 7.41 -19.34
C HIS A 21 12.51 8.51 -20.39
N THR A 22 11.31 9.01 -20.65
CA THR A 22 11.07 10.12 -21.57
C THR A 22 10.76 11.38 -20.76
N TYR A 23 11.42 12.46 -21.11
CA TYR A 23 11.36 13.75 -20.43
C TYR A 23 10.83 14.82 -21.37
N ALA A 24 9.82 15.59 -20.93
CA ALA A 24 9.31 16.73 -21.65
C ALA A 24 9.43 17.99 -20.77
N ILE A 25 10.15 19.00 -21.24
CA ILE A 25 10.28 20.29 -20.56
C ILE A 25 9.22 21.24 -21.12
N ILE A 26 8.39 21.78 -20.23
CA ILE A 26 7.34 22.74 -20.54
C ILE A 26 7.68 24.08 -19.91
N ASN A 27 7.63 25.13 -20.68
CA ASN A 27 7.66 26.49 -20.17
C ASN A 27 6.29 26.83 -19.58
N THR A 28 6.24 27.16 -18.31
CA THR A 28 4.98 27.35 -17.59
C THR A 28 4.23 28.62 -18.04
N ARG A 29 4.94 29.64 -18.46
CA ARG A 29 4.38 30.93 -18.90
C ARG A 29 3.64 30.79 -20.22
N THR A 30 4.22 30.05 -21.17
CA THR A 30 3.66 29.89 -22.52
C THR A 30 2.87 28.64 -22.71
N GLY A 31 3.05 27.61 -21.84
CA GLY A 31 2.52 26.27 -22.01
C GLY A 31 3.21 25.50 -23.15
N SER A 32 4.27 26.05 -23.76
CA SER A 32 4.96 25.40 -24.88
C SER A 32 5.93 24.33 -24.43
N ARG A 33 6.05 23.24 -25.20
CA ARG A 33 7.07 22.21 -25.00
C ARG A 33 8.39 22.69 -25.63
N GLU A 34 9.36 23.01 -24.78
CA GLU A 34 10.69 23.50 -25.18
C GLU A 34 11.58 22.34 -25.67
N ALA A 35 11.47 21.17 -25.03
CA ALA A 35 12.27 20.02 -25.41
C ALA A 35 11.59 18.72 -24.99
N CYS A 36 11.88 17.65 -25.72
CA CYS A 36 11.49 16.29 -25.35
C CYS A 36 12.60 15.32 -25.76
N GLN A 37 13.01 14.43 -24.84
CA GLN A 37 14.07 13.48 -25.11
C GLN A 37 13.98 12.26 -24.18
N ALA A 38 14.30 11.07 -24.71
CA ALA A 38 14.43 9.86 -23.95
C ALA A 38 15.88 9.60 -23.54
N PHE A 39 16.08 9.08 -22.33
CA PHE A 39 17.37 8.67 -21.79
C PHE A 39 17.31 7.28 -21.17
N PRO A 40 18.41 6.48 -21.25
CA PRO A 40 18.50 5.21 -20.57
C PRO A 40 18.43 5.35 -19.04
N THR A 41 17.88 4.33 -18.37
CA THR A 41 17.78 4.27 -16.90
C THR A 41 19.09 3.92 -16.19
N SER A 42 20.21 3.79 -16.92
CA SER A 42 21.54 3.55 -16.35
C SER A 42 22.06 4.79 -15.58
N PRO A 43 22.99 4.65 -14.61
CA PRO A 43 23.58 5.78 -13.91
C PRO A 43 24.14 6.87 -14.85
N ALA A 44 24.82 6.46 -15.92
CA ALA A 44 25.31 7.39 -16.94
C ALA A 44 24.16 8.09 -17.69
N GLY A 45 23.05 7.39 -17.93
CA GLY A 45 21.84 7.97 -18.52
C GLY A 45 21.21 9.02 -17.59
N MET A 46 21.10 8.72 -16.30
CA MET A 46 20.59 9.64 -15.29
C MET A 46 21.44 10.93 -15.21
N ASN A 47 22.77 10.80 -15.19
CA ASN A 47 23.66 11.97 -15.19
C ASN A 47 23.48 12.83 -16.44
N ARG A 48 23.34 12.20 -17.63
CA ARG A 48 23.05 12.92 -18.86
C ARG A 48 21.71 13.63 -18.82
N THR A 49 20.70 13.01 -18.22
CA THR A 49 19.39 13.62 -18.01
C THR A 49 19.48 14.88 -17.15
N LEU A 50 20.14 14.79 -16.00
CA LEU A 50 20.31 15.96 -15.10
C LEU A 50 21.04 17.10 -15.80
N ALA A 51 22.12 16.82 -16.53
CA ALA A 51 22.85 17.81 -17.32
C ALA A 51 21.99 18.39 -18.46
N TRP A 52 21.17 17.57 -19.12
CA TRP A 52 20.28 17.98 -20.20
C TRP A 52 19.15 18.89 -19.69
N ILE A 53 18.59 18.61 -18.52
CA ILE A 53 17.60 19.45 -17.83
C ILE A 53 18.26 20.79 -17.46
N ALA A 54 19.36 20.74 -16.70
CA ALA A 54 20.05 21.96 -16.22
C ALA A 54 20.47 22.92 -17.35
N LYS A 55 20.87 22.40 -18.52
CA LYS A 55 21.22 23.19 -19.68
C LYS A 55 20.04 23.94 -20.32
N ARG A 56 18.80 23.44 -20.11
CA ARG A 56 17.59 23.95 -20.78
C ARG A 56 16.64 24.72 -19.87
N THR A 57 16.89 24.68 -18.58
CA THR A 57 16.04 25.35 -17.58
C THR A 57 16.89 26.41 -16.86
N THR A 58 16.70 27.67 -17.17
CA THR A 58 17.48 28.80 -16.60
C THR A 58 16.84 29.41 -15.37
N GLY A 59 15.70 28.85 -14.89
CA GLY A 59 14.95 29.33 -13.74
C GLY A 59 14.53 28.19 -12.81
N THR A 60 13.46 28.42 -12.10
CA THR A 60 12.86 27.41 -11.18
C THR A 60 12.21 26.29 -11.94
N LEU A 61 12.47 25.05 -11.52
CA LEU A 61 11.96 23.82 -12.15
C LEU A 61 11.23 22.95 -11.15
N LEU A 62 10.10 22.41 -11.56
CA LEU A 62 9.39 21.33 -10.88
C LEU A 62 9.41 20.05 -11.73
N ALA A 63 9.79 18.92 -11.15
CA ALA A 63 9.77 17.63 -11.83
C ALA A 63 8.49 16.86 -11.50
N ALA A 64 7.70 16.52 -12.51
CA ALA A 64 6.46 15.77 -12.44
C ALA A 64 6.71 14.31 -12.89
N VAL A 65 6.81 13.39 -11.94
CA VAL A 65 7.23 12.00 -12.21
C VAL A 65 6.05 11.05 -12.09
N GLU A 66 5.80 10.29 -13.15
CA GLU A 66 4.85 9.14 -13.11
C GLU A 66 5.56 7.91 -12.53
N GLY A 67 4.91 7.18 -11.64
CA GLY A 67 5.41 5.90 -11.13
C GLY A 67 6.64 6.02 -10.21
N THR A 68 6.68 7.01 -9.34
CA THR A 68 7.78 7.27 -8.38
C THR A 68 8.14 6.07 -7.48
N ARG A 69 7.26 5.07 -7.36
CA ARG A 69 7.48 3.84 -6.57
C ARG A 69 7.81 2.60 -7.39
N SER A 70 7.98 2.76 -8.69
CA SER A 70 8.32 1.67 -9.60
C SER A 70 9.55 2.06 -10.43
N TYR A 71 9.40 2.13 -11.73
CA TYR A 71 10.50 2.51 -12.61
C TYR A 71 11.02 3.94 -12.37
N GLY A 72 10.20 4.85 -11.86
CA GLY A 72 10.55 6.23 -11.54
C GLY A 72 11.31 6.43 -10.21
N ALA A 73 11.50 5.40 -9.39
CA ALA A 73 12.12 5.55 -8.07
C ALA A 73 13.56 6.10 -8.15
N THR A 74 14.36 5.57 -9.06
CA THR A 74 15.76 5.97 -9.23
C THR A 74 15.90 7.40 -9.72
N ILE A 75 15.10 7.83 -10.71
CA ILE A 75 15.15 9.20 -11.20
C ILE A 75 14.58 10.18 -10.18
N THR A 76 13.55 9.81 -9.43
CA THR A 76 13.03 10.62 -8.32
C THR A 76 14.13 10.91 -7.31
N HIS A 77 14.87 9.89 -6.89
CA HIS A 77 16.00 10.05 -5.98
C HIS A 77 17.10 10.94 -6.58
N ALA A 78 17.48 10.70 -7.83
CA ALA A 78 18.52 11.49 -8.52
C ALA A 78 18.16 12.97 -8.64
N LEU A 79 16.90 13.30 -8.99
CA LEU A 79 16.41 14.68 -9.06
C LEU A 79 16.39 15.34 -7.68
N THR A 80 15.92 14.65 -6.66
CA THR A 80 15.89 15.17 -5.28
C THR A 80 17.31 15.46 -4.78
N MET A 81 18.26 14.55 -5.02
CA MET A 81 19.67 14.74 -4.64
C MET A 81 20.34 15.89 -5.42
N ALA A 82 19.87 16.15 -6.64
CA ALA A 82 20.31 17.30 -7.44
C ALA A 82 19.62 18.63 -7.05
N GLY A 83 18.74 18.62 -6.03
CA GLY A 83 18.06 19.81 -5.52
C GLY A 83 16.80 20.20 -6.28
N PHE A 84 16.31 19.39 -7.21
CA PHE A 84 15.06 19.67 -7.90
C PHE A 84 13.85 19.22 -7.07
N PRO A 85 12.84 20.08 -6.88
CA PRO A 85 11.54 19.67 -6.34
C PRO A 85 10.88 18.62 -7.24
N VAL A 86 10.40 17.55 -6.64
CA VAL A 86 9.75 16.44 -7.36
C VAL A 86 8.34 16.24 -6.84
N VAL A 87 7.41 16.00 -7.76
CA VAL A 87 6.02 15.65 -7.44
C VAL A 87 5.61 14.37 -8.16
N GLU A 88 4.78 13.58 -7.50
CA GLU A 88 4.19 12.38 -8.07
C GLU A 88 2.96 12.75 -8.89
N VAL A 89 2.89 12.32 -10.14
CA VAL A 89 1.71 12.49 -10.98
C VAL A 89 1.04 11.15 -11.27
N LYS A 90 -0.28 11.18 -11.37
CA LYS A 90 -1.05 10.00 -11.76
C LYS A 90 -1.18 9.95 -13.28
N PRO A 91 -1.15 8.74 -13.88
CA PRO A 91 -1.40 8.61 -15.31
C PRO A 91 -2.74 9.24 -15.69
N PRO A 92 -2.82 9.94 -16.83
CA PRO A 92 -4.04 10.56 -17.30
C PRO A 92 -5.12 9.49 -17.51
N ARG A 93 -6.38 9.85 -17.22
CA ARG A 93 -7.52 8.93 -17.37
C ARG A 93 -7.64 8.45 -18.82
N LYS A 94 -8.00 7.17 -19.02
CA LYS A 94 -8.12 6.53 -20.34
C LYS A 94 -8.98 7.34 -21.33
N GLN A 95 -10.02 8.03 -20.86
CA GLN A 95 -10.88 8.89 -21.68
C GLN A 95 -10.18 10.13 -22.27
N ALA A 96 -9.19 10.69 -21.57
CA ALA A 96 -8.40 11.82 -22.07
C ALA A 96 -7.43 11.41 -23.19
N ARG A 97 -7.07 10.12 -23.28
CA ARG A 97 -6.17 9.55 -24.30
C ARG A 97 -6.88 9.11 -25.59
N ALA A 98 -8.21 9.01 -25.61
CA ALA A 98 -8.97 8.37 -26.70
C ALA A 98 -8.85 9.05 -28.07
N ARG A 99 -8.33 10.30 -28.14
CA ARG A 99 -8.22 11.07 -29.38
C ARG A 99 -6.79 11.42 -29.81
N VAL A 100 -5.75 11.12 -29.00
CA VAL A 100 -4.40 11.68 -29.20
C VAL A 100 -3.34 10.60 -29.50
N GLY A 101 -3.70 9.32 -29.45
CA GLY A 101 -2.74 8.23 -29.58
C GLY A 101 -1.93 7.99 -28.29
N LYS A 102 -0.98 7.04 -28.33
CA LYS A 102 -0.11 6.71 -27.20
C LYS A 102 1.35 6.70 -27.66
N THR A 103 2.13 7.68 -27.21
CA THR A 103 3.59 7.69 -27.30
C THR A 103 4.15 8.17 -25.96
N ASP A 104 5.35 7.75 -25.61
CA ASP A 104 6.00 8.13 -24.37
C ASP A 104 6.22 9.65 -24.29
N GLU A 105 6.39 10.34 -25.43
CA GLU A 105 6.48 11.80 -25.50
C GLU A 105 5.17 12.49 -25.13
N ILE A 106 4.03 11.92 -25.56
CA ILE A 106 2.70 12.45 -25.23
C ILE A 106 2.46 12.26 -23.74
N ASP A 107 2.81 11.10 -23.19
CA ASP A 107 2.61 10.79 -21.78
C ASP A 107 3.51 11.67 -20.89
N ALA A 108 4.79 11.88 -21.24
CA ALA A 108 5.67 12.81 -20.54
C ALA A 108 5.16 14.27 -20.60
N THR A 109 4.70 14.72 -21.79
CA THR A 109 4.10 16.04 -21.95
C THR A 109 2.83 16.20 -21.11
N ALA A 110 1.96 15.18 -21.11
CA ALA A 110 0.73 15.19 -20.33
C ALA A 110 0.98 15.19 -18.82
N ALA A 111 2.05 14.52 -18.35
CA ALA A 111 2.47 14.55 -16.95
C ALA A 111 2.81 15.97 -16.49
N ALA A 112 3.55 16.75 -17.31
CA ALA A 112 3.87 18.15 -17.01
C ALA A 112 2.63 19.06 -17.10
N MET A 113 1.90 18.97 -18.21
CA MET A 113 0.72 19.82 -18.45
C MET A 113 -0.38 19.63 -17.42
N GLY A 114 -0.52 18.42 -16.94
CA GLY A 114 -1.57 18.02 -15.96
C GLY A 114 -1.45 18.70 -14.61
N ILE A 115 -0.29 19.29 -14.28
CA ILE A 115 -0.09 19.96 -12.98
C ILE A 115 0.05 21.48 -13.09
N LEU A 116 0.17 22.09 -14.29
CA LEU A 116 0.43 23.51 -14.44
C LEU A 116 -0.54 24.42 -13.68
N TYR A 117 -1.80 24.07 -13.68
CA TYR A 117 -2.87 24.83 -13.04
C TYR A 117 -3.32 24.26 -11.69
N GLN A 118 -2.57 23.30 -11.13
CA GLN A 118 -2.84 22.79 -9.81
C GLN A 118 -2.26 23.73 -8.74
N ASP A 119 -2.96 23.79 -7.62
CA ASP A 119 -2.49 24.46 -6.42
C ASP A 119 -1.23 23.74 -5.88
N THR A 120 -0.18 24.49 -5.60
CA THR A 120 1.10 23.95 -5.14
C THR A 120 0.95 23.18 -3.81
N GLU A 121 0.02 23.57 -2.96
CA GLU A 121 -0.27 22.88 -1.69
C GLU A 121 -0.96 21.51 -1.88
N ARG A 122 -1.51 21.25 -3.07
CA ARG A 122 -2.19 19.98 -3.41
C ARG A 122 -1.32 19.02 -4.20
N LEU A 123 -0.11 19.39 -4.50
CA LEU A 123 0.84 18.53 -5.20
C LEU A 123 1.21 17.33 -4.31
N LEU A 124 1.29 16.18 -4.92
CA LEU A 124 1.67 14.95 -4.22
C LEU A 124 3.20 14.86 -4.19
N THR A 125 3.80 14.98 -3.01
CA THR A 125 5.23 14.70 -2.85
C THR A 125 5.51 13.22 -3.07
N PRO A 126 6.65 12.84 -3.69
CA PRO A 126 7.03 11.45 -3.83
C PRO A 126 7.11 10.76 -2.46
N ARG A 127 6.63 9.53 -2.39
CA ARG A 127 6.69 8.71 -1.17
C ARG A 127 8.10 8.16 -0.93
N ALA A 128 9.10 9.01 -0.95
CA ALA A 128 10.52 8.63 -0.92
C ALA A 128 11.12 8.52 0.50
N GLU A 129 10.30 8.46 1.55
CA GLU A 129 10.83 8.25 2.88
C GLU A 129 11.37 6.83 3.03
N SER A 130 12.61 6.71 3.49
CA SER A 130 13.31 5.44 3.67
C SER A 130 12.56 4.49 4.63
N THR A 131 12.06 5.02 5.75
CA THR A 131 11.33 4.24 6.76
C THR A 131 10.03 3.66 6.23
N ARG A 132 9.24 4.43 5.46
CA ARG A 132 8.02 3.92 4.84
C ARG A 132 8.30 2.90 3.74
N SER A 133 9.34 3.10 2.96
CA SER A 133 9.76 2.12 1.94
C SER A 133 10.15 0.81 2.59
N ALA A 134 10.89 0.86 3.71
CA ALA A 134 11.22 -0.32 4.51
C ALA A 134 9.95 -1.01 5.04
N LEU A 135 9.00 -0.24 5.58
CA LEU A 135 7.72 -0.76 6.06
C LEU A 135 6.92 -1.45 4.95
N ASN A 136 6.89 -0.87 3.76
CA ASN A 136 6.22 -1.48 2.60
C ASN A 136 6.89 -2.79 2.15
N VAL A 137 8.22 -2.89 2.23
CA VAL A 137 8.96 -4.14 1.98
C VAL A 137 8.58 -5.21 3.01
N LEU A 138 8.50 -4.85 4.30
CA LEU A 138 8.11 -5.77 5.37
C LEU A 138 6.67 -6.27 5.20
N VAL A 139 5.73 -5.40 4.83
CA VAL A 139 4.33 -5.77 4.57
C VAL A 139 4.25 -6.73 3.38
N ALA A 140 4.90 -6.42 2.25
CA ALA A 140 4.91 -7.29 1.09
C ALA A 140 5.60 -8.65 1.36
N SER A 141 6.65 -8.66 2.19
CA SER A 141 7.29 -9.89 2.66
C SER A 141 6.35 -10.72 3.51
N ARG A 142 5.66 -10.08 4.47
CA ARG A 142 4.68 -10.74 5.32
C ARG A 142 3.58 -11.43 4.54
N GLU A 143 3.00 -10.75 3.56
CA GLU A 143 1.94 -11.34 2.71
C GLU A 143 2.42 -12.62 1.99
N ARG A 144 3.65 -12.61 1.47
CA ARG A 144 4.24 -13.79 0.81
C ARG A 144 4.47 -14.94 1.78
N ILE A 145 5.05 -14.66 2.95
CA ILE A 145 5.32 -15.67 3.99
C ILE A 145 4.01 -16.28 4.48
N ASP A 146 3.00 -15.48 4.77
CA ASP A 146 1.70 -15.96 5.26
C ASP A 146 0.95 -16.79 4.20
N ALA A 147 1.01 -16.39 2.94
CA ALA A 147 0.45 -17.15 1.83
C ALA A 147 1.14 -18.51 1.65
N GLU A 148 2.48 -18.56 1.76
CA GLU A 148 3.25 -19.80 1.68
C GLU A 148 2.97 -20.70 2.89
N ARG A 149 2.96 -20.17 4.09
CA ARG A 149 2.57 -20.86 5.33
C ARG A 149 1.20 -21.51 5.17
N THR A 150 0.23 -20.76 4.65
CA THR A 150 -1.14 -21.26 4.44
C THR A 150 -1.17 -22.38 3.41
N ARG A 151 -0.43 -22.26 2.29
CA ARG A 151 -0.32 -23.32 1.29
C ARG A 151 0.29 -24.59 1.88
N ASN A 152 1.39 -24.48 2.61
CA ASN A 152 2.06 -25.63 3.24
C ASN A 152 1.16 -26.30 4.27
N ARG A 153 0.43 -25.54 5.08
CA ARG A 153 -0.52 -26.09 6.07
C ARG A 153 -1.69 -26.81 5.41
N ASN A 154 -2.22 -26.28 4.31
CA ASN A 154 -3.28 -26.91 3.55
C ASN A 154 -2.79 -28.21 2.87
N ALA A 155 -1.59 -28.17 2.26
CA ALA A 155 -0.97 -29.35 1.65
C ALA A 155 -0.71 -30.46 2.70
N LEU A 156 -0.19 -30.09 3.88
CA LEU A 156 0.00 -31.03 4.98
C LEU A 156 -1.31 -31.67 5.43
N THR A 157 -2.37 -30.88 5.56
CA THR A 157 -3.70 -31.37 5.96
C THR A 157 -4.28 -32.31 4.89
N ALA A 158 -4.10 -31.99 3.60
CA ALA A 158 -4.55 -32.83 2.48
C ALA A 158 -3.80 -34.16 2.47
N LEU A 159 -2.47 -34.13 2.60
CA LEU A 159 -1.63 -35.34 2.64
C LEU A 159 -2.01 -36.29 3.79
N ALA A 160 -2.26 -35.72 4.98
CA ALA A 160 -2.69 -36.49 6.16
C ALA A 160 -4.12 -37.06 6.05
N ARG A 161 -4.93 -36.58 5.12
CA ARG A 161 -6.26 -37.16 4.77
C ARG A 161 -6.15 -38.25 3.74
N GLU A 162 -5.22 -38.16 2.83
CA GLU A 162 -5.03 -39.11 1.73
C GLU A 162 -4.32 -40.38 2.19
N ILE A 163 -3.34 -40.26 3.07
CA ILE A 163 -2.54 -41.37 3.57
C ILE A 163 -2.65 -41.45 5.10
N GLU A 164 -3.05 -42.62 5.60
CA GLU A 164 -3.15 -42.86 7.03
C GLU A 164 -1.76 -42.81 7.71
N LEU A 165 -1.51 -41.76 8.47
CA LEU A 165 -0.26 -41.50 9.18
C LEU A 165 -0.42 -41.48 10.71
N GLY A 166 -1.61 -41.87 11.22
CA GLY A 166 -1.91 -41.86 12.65
C GLY A 166 -2.32 -40.48 13.19
N VAL A 167 -2.79 -39.56 12.33
CA VAL A 167 -3.26 -38.22 12.73
C VAL A 167 -4.66 -37.96 12.22
N ASP A 168 -5.55 -37.52 13.10
CA ASP A 168 -6.91 -37.09 12.70
C ASP A 168 -6.86 -35.73 11.97
N ALA A 169 -6.97 -35.78 10.66
CA ALA A 169 -6.99 -34.62 9.76
C ALA A 169 -8.41 -34.27 9.25
N ARG A 170 -9.49 -34.80 9.83
CA ARG A 170 -10.88 -34.43 9.44
C ARG A 170 -11.14 -32.94 9.59
N LYS A 171 -10.48 -32.31 10.57
CA LYS A 171 -10.41 -30.82 10.71
C LYS A 171 -9.03 -30.31 10.34
N ALA A 172 -8.89 -28.98 10.27
CA ALA A 172 -7.57 -28.36 10.11
C ALA A 172 -6.66 -28.76 11.28
N LEU A 173 -5.41 -29.11 10.96
CA LEU A 173 -4.42 -29.49 11.96
C LEU A 173 -4.15 -28.36 12.93
N THR A 174 -4.07 -28.67 14.21
CA THR A 174 -3.70 -27.73 15.27
C THR A 174 -2.20 -27.43 15.23
N ASP A 175 -1.76 -26.33 15.86
CA ASP A 175 -0.34 -25.98 15.93
C ASP A 175 0.47 -27.02 16.69
N MET A 176 -0.15 -27.69 17.69
CA MET A 176 0.46 -28.81 18.41
C MET A 176 0.71 -30.02 17.50
N GLN A 177 -0.28 -30.39 16.67
CA GLN A 177 -0.12 -31.47 15.69
C GLN A 177 0.94 -31.14 14.65
N VAL A 178 0.98 -29.91 14.13
CA VAL A 178 2.02 -29.46 13.19
C VAL A 178 3.40 -29.58 13.83
N LYS A 179 3.56 -29.15 15.09
CA LYS A 179 4.82 -29.27 15.83
C LYS A 179 5.21 -30.75 16.03
N GLN A 180 4.27 -31.62 16.35
CA GLN A 180 4.53 -33.04 16.48
C GLN A 180 4.96 -33.66 15.13
N ILE A 181 4.28 -33.34 14.05
CA ILE A 181 4.57 -33.85 12.71
C ILE A 181 5.95 -33.39 12.23
N SER A 182 6.38 -32.18 12.55
CA SER A 182 7.71 -31.68 12.15
C SER A 182 8.87 -32.52 12.73
N GLY A 183 8.64 -33.18 13.84
CA GLY A 183 9.63 -34.10 14.47
C GLY A 183 9.54 -35.56 14.02
N TRP A 184 8.68 -35.89 13.07
CA TRP A 184 8.52 -37.28 12.62
C TRP A 184 9.77 -37.79 11.92
N ARG A 185 10.01 -39.09 12.13
CA ARG A 185 11.04 -39.89 11.46
C ARG A 185 10.37 -41.10 10.80
N GLU A 186 11.10 -41.78 9.96
CA GLU A 186 10.66 -43.06 9.37
C GLU A 186 10.24 -44.05 10.46
N HIS A 187 9.16 -44.74 10.23
CA HIS A 187 8.69 -45.79 11.14
C HIS A 187 8.97 -47.13 10.49
N PRO A 188 9.51 -48.11 11.23
CA PRO A 188 9.91 -49.42 10.65
C PRO A 188 8.77 -50.18 9.98
N THR A 189 7.53 -49.95 10.36
CA THR A 189 6.35 -50.63 9.80
C THR A 189 5.66 -49.84 8.69
N ASP A 190 6.20 -48.65 8.32
CA ASP A 190 5.62 -47.85 7.25
C ASP A 190 5.72 -48.56 5.91
N SER A 191 4.63 -48.61 5.17
CA SER A 191 4.64 -48.96 3.75
C SER A 191 5.45 -47.93 2.96
N VAL A 192 5.80 -48.27 1.73
CA VAL A 192 6.53 -47.31 0.84
C VAL A 192 5.81 -45.97 0.74
N ALA A 193 4.48 -45.97 0.56
CA ALA A 193 3.67 -44.75 0.48
C ALA A 193 3.72 -43.94 1.79
N GLN A 194 3.56 -44.62 2.93
CA GLN A 194 3.59 -43.99 4.25
C GLN A 194 4.97 -43.37 4.57
N ARG A 195 6.05 -44.06 4.21
CA ARG A 195 7.41 -43.53 4.40
C ARG A 195 7.63 -42.19 3.67
N TYR A 196 7.30 -42.12 2.38
CA TYR A 196 7.42 -40.88 1.62
C TYR A 196 6.43 -39.80 2.10
N ALA A 197 5.19 -40.18 2.41
CA ALA A 197 4.21 -39.27 2.96
C ALA A 197 4.63 -38.69 4.32
N ARG A 198 5.23 -39.51 5.19
CA ARG A 198 5.72 -39.08 6.51
C ARG A 198 6.90 -38.10 6.36
N ALA A 199 7.83 -38.35 5.44
CA ALA A 199 8.94 -37.46 5.14
C ALA A 199 8.44 -36.10 4.59
N GLU A 200 7.50 -36.13 3.65
CA GLU A 200 6.90 -34.90 3.11
C GLU A 200 6.05 -34.14 4.14
N ALA A 201 5.28 -34.86 4.97
CA ALA A 201 4.53 -34.26 6.08
C ALA A 201 5.45 -33.52 7.06
N SER A 202 6.58 -34.15 7.45
CA SER A 202 7.59 -33.51 8.31
C SER A 202 8.19 -32.27 7.69
N ARG A 203 8.53 -32.32 6.38
CA ARG A 203 9.04 -31.17 5.62
C ARG A 203 8.05 -30.01 5.59
N LEU A 204 6.78 -30.28 5.26
CA LEU A 204 5.71 -29.27 5.22
C LEU A 204 5.45 -28.66 6.61
N ALA A 205 5.42 -29.48 7.64
CA ALA A 205 5.23 -29.04 9.03
C ALA A 205 6.40 -28.15 9.47
N THR A 206 7.65 -28.51 9.16
CA THR A 206 8.83 -27.70 9.44
C THR A 206 8.74 -26.34 8.72
N ALA A 207 8.36 -26.32 7.43
CA ALA A 207 8.18 -25.10 6.68
C ALA A 207 7.09 -24.19 7.28
N VAL A 208 6.02 -24.74 7.85
CA VAL A 208 4.99 -23.97 8.58
C VAL A 208 5.60 -23.31 9.82
N LEU A 209 6.35 -24.07 10.64
CA LEU A 209 6.97 -23.54 11.85
C LEU A 209 8.04 -22.47 11.57
N ASP A 210 8.81 -22.62 10.49
CA ASP A 210 9.80 -21.63 10.09
C ASP A 210 9.13 -20.35 9.58
N ALA A 211 8.03 -20.49 8.85
CA ALA A 211 7.21 -19.34 8.45
C ALA A 211 6.64 -18.60 9.68
N ASP A 212 6.21 -19.31 10.74
CA ASP A 212 5.74 -18.70 11.98
C ASP A 212 6.83 -17.87 12.66
N LYS A 213 8.08 -18.36 12.71
CA LYS A 213 9.24 -17.61 13.24
C LYS A 213 9.50 -16.35 12.41
N LEU A 214 9.50 -16.47 11.08
CA LEU A 214 9.70 -15.34 10.18
C LEU A 214 8.60 -14.28 10.32
N LEU A 215 7.33 -14.69 10.48
CA LEU A 215 6.21 -13.79 10.72
C LEU A 215 6.30 -13.08 12.07
N ALA A 216 6.81 -13.74 13.09
CA ALA A 216 7.06 -13.14 14.40
C ALA A 216 8.17 -12.08 14.32
N ALA A 217 9.32 -12.41 13.72
CA ALA A 217 10.42 -11.46 13.50
C ALA A 217 10.01 -10.26 12.67
N ASN A 218 9.28 -10.50 11.57
CA ASN A 218 8.72 -9.44 10.72
C ASN A 218 7.80 -8.50 11.52
N LYS A 219 6.95 -9.04 12.40
CA LYS A 219 6.08 -8.22 13.26
C LYS A 219 6.87 -7.34 14.22
N THR A 220 7.98 -7.82 14.78
CA THR A 220 8.88 -7.03 15.65
C THR A 220 9.52 -5.89 14.85
N GLN A 221 10.05 -6.17 13.66
CA GLN A 221 10.63 -5.15 12.79
C GLN A 221 9.61 -4.07 12.38
N MET A 222 8.36 -4.47 12.09
CA MET A 222 7.29 -3.50 11.84
C MET A 222 7.05 -2.61 13.05
N ALA A 223 6.98 -3.18 14.26
CA ALA A 223 6.73 -2.41 15.48
C ALA A 223 7.79 -1.33 15.72
N GLU A 224 9.06 -1.64 15.43
CA GLU A 224 10.18 -0.68 15.55
C GLU A 224 10.03 0.50 14.57
N LEU A 225 9.66 0.22 13.31
CA LEU A 225 9.44 1.26 12.30
C LEU A 225 8.15 2.06 12.56
N ASP A 226 7.11 1.40 13.02
CA ASP A 226 5.83 2.03 13.38
C ASP A 226 6.04 3.06 14.50
N GLU A 227 6.82 2.71 15.53
CA GLU A 227 7.11 3.62 16.64
C GLU A 227 7.97 4.82 16.18
N GLN A 228 8.89 4.62 15.24
CA GLN A 228 9.66 5.72 14.64
C GLN A 228 8.79 6.69 13.84
N MET A 229 7.77 6.19 13.13
CA MET A 229 6.90 6.99 12.25
C MET A 229 5.73 7.64 12.98
N ALA A 230 5.18 6.97 13.99
CA ALA A 230 4.02 7.41 14.74
C ALA A 230 4.12 6.97 16.20
N PRO A 231 4.93 7.66 17.02
CA PRO A 231 5.15 7.30 18.41
C PRO A 231 3.85 7.14 19.20
N GLY A 232 3.71 6.04 19.93
CA GLY A 232 2.56 5.75 20.77
C GLY A 232 1.29 5.29 20.03
N LEU A 233 1.27 5.23 18.69
CA LEU A 233 0.10 4.77 17.96
C LEU A 233 -0.23 3.30 18.25
N ALA A 234 0.80 2.45 18.35
CA ALA A 234 0.65 1.03 18.65
C ALA A 234 0.16 0.74 20.09
N ALA A 235 0.27 1.72 21.01
CA ALA A 235 -0.27 1.62 22.36
C ALA A 235 -1.80 1.83 22.41
N GLU A 236 -2.38 2.38 21.37
CA GLU A 236 -3.83 2.57 21.25
C GLU A 236 -4.55 1.22 21.13
N PHE A 237 -5.73 1.13 21.73
CA PHE A 237 -6.50 -0.12 21.77
C PHE A 237 -6.93 -0.57 20.37
N GLY A 238 -6.55 -1.78 19.98
CA GLY A 238 -6.86 -2.37 18.67
C GLY A 238 -5.83 -2.09 17.57
N TYR A 239 -4.77 -1.34 17.87
CA TYR A 239 -3.68 -1.05 16.93
C TYR A 239 -2.51 -2.00 17.16
N GLY A 240 -2.44 -3.06 16.38
CA GLY A 240 -1.26 -3.94 16.34
C GLY A 240 -0.25 -3.50 15.27
N PRO A 241 1.01 -3.91 15.34
CA PRO A 241 2.04 -3.48 14.39
C PRO A 241 1.66 -3.64 12.91
N VAL A 242 1.02 -4.74 12.54
CA VAL A 242 0.60 -4.97 11.15
C VAL A 242 -0.48 -4.00 10.70
N THR A 243 -1.45 -3.68 11.55
CA THR A 243 -2.53 -2.73 11.23
C THR A 243 -2.01 -1.31 11.20
N VAL A 244 -1.08 -0.95 12.07
CA VAL A 244 -0.39 0.35 12.08
C VAL A 244 0.43 0.51 10.80
N ALA A 245 1.24 -0.50 10.44
CA ALA A 245 2.01 -0.50 9.20
C ALA A 245 1.14 -0.25 7.95
N TRP A 246 0.00 -0.95 7.83
CA TRP A 246 -0.93 -0.73 6.72
C TRP A 246 -1.49 0.70 6.68
N ILE A 247 -1.81 1.27 7.84
CA ILE A 247 -2.30 2.63 7.95
C ILE A 247 -1.21 3.63 7.54
N LEU A 248 0.00 3.50 8.08
CA LEU A 248 1.12 4.40 7.82
C LEU A 248 1.54 4.38 6.34
N ILE A 249 1.54 3.22 5.70
CA ILE A 249 1.80 3.09 4.27
C ILE A 249 0.73 3.81 3.45
N ALA A 250 -0.54 3.67 3.79
CA ALA A 250 -1.66 4.30 3.09
C ALA A 250 -1.76 5.81 3.36
N TYR A 251 -1.51 6.24 4.60
CA TYR A 251 -1.60 7.64 5.05
C TYR A 251 -0.42 8.52 4.61
N SER A 252 0.35 8.07 3.72
CA SER A 252 1.68 8.54 3.39
C SER A 252 1.78 9.86 2.62
N HIS A 253 0.69 10.48 2.24
CA HIS A 253 0.72 11.77 1.54
C HIS A 253 0.12 12.86 2.42
N THR A 254 0.95 13.77 2.89
CA THR A 254 0.51 15.05 3.42
C THR A 254 -0.38 15.72 2.35
N GLY A 255 -1.59 16.12 2.71
CA GLY A 255 -2.53 16.72 1.76
C GLY A 255 -3.52 15.78 1.06
N THR A 256 -3.24 14.49 0.93
CA THR A 256 -4.20 13.54 0.31
C THR A 256 -5.38 13.26 1.25
N VAL A 257 -5.16 13.24 2.56
CA VAL A 257 -6.18 12.96 3.57
C VAL A 257 -6.50 14.23 4.37
N HIS A 258 -7.14 15.18 3.73
CA HIS A 258 -7.47 16.49 4.30
C HIS A 258 -8.72 16.47 5.21
N SER A 259 -9.51 15.39 5.21
CA SER A 259 -10.74 15.29 5.99
C SER A 259 -11.09 13.85 6.38
N GLU A 260 -11.97 13.69 7.39
CA GLU A 260 -12.52 12.38 7.76
C GLU A 260 -13.26 11.71 6.59
N ALA A 261 -13.93 12.49 5.77
CA ALA A 261 -14.64 11.99 4.59
C ALA A 261 -13.67 11.48 3.52
N ALA A 262 -12.55 12.19 3.30
CA ALA A 262 -11.49 11.76 2.38
C ALA A 262 -10.84 10.45 2.85
N PHE A 263 -10.54 10.32 4.15
CA PHE A 263 -10.02 9.08 4.73
C PHE A 263 -11.02 7.93 4.62
N ALA A 264 -12.29 8.16 4.96
CA ALA A 264 -13.34 7.16 4.83
C ALA A 264 -13.53 6.70 3.37
N SER A 265 -13.39 7.61 2.42
CA SER A 265 -13.42 7.29 0.98
C SER A 265 -12.20 6.47 0.55
N MET A 266 -11.00 6.86 1.00
CA MET A 266 -9.75 6.14 0.75
C MET A 266 -9.76 4.74 1.37
N ALA A 267 -10.28 4.60 2.59
CA ALA A 267 -10.47 3.30 3.24
C ALA A 267 -11.65 2.47 2.66
N GLY A 268 -12.37 2.98 1.68
CA GLY A 268 -13.50 2.29 1.06
C GLY A 268 -14.72 2.11 1.98
N VAL A 269 -14.78 2.83 3.12
CA VAL A 269 -15.88 2.71 4.09
C VAL A 269 -16.95 3.80 3.93
N ALA A 270 -16.69 4.83 3.12
CA ALA A 270 -17.71 5.80 2.73
C ALA A 270 -18.71 5.16 1.76
N PRO A 271 -20.02 5.19 2.03
CA PRO A 271 -21.01 4.65 1.13
C PRO A 271 -21.10 5.51 -0.15
N LEU A 272 -21.24 4.85 -1.28
CA LEU A 272 -21.57 5.52 -2.55
C LEU A 272 -23.09 5.56 -2.71
N GLN A 273 -23.65 6.74 -2.93
CA GLN A 273 -25.05 6.87 -3.25
C GLN A 273 -25.35 6.17 -4.57
N ALA A 274 -26.38 5.34 -4.59
CA ALA A 274 -26.88 4.62 -5.74
C ALA A 274 -28.42 4.74 -5.80
N SER A 275 -28.90 5.95 -5.51
CA SER A 275 -30.32 6.29 -5.44
C SER A 275 -30.87 6.58 -6.83
N SER A 276 -32.09 6.15 -7.12
CA SER A 276 -32.84 6.54 -8.32
C SER A 276 -34.30 6.72 -7.97
N GLY A 277 -34.89 7.86 -8.36
CA GLY A 277 -36.29 8.21 -8.05
C GLY A 277 -36.52 8.19 -6.51
N ASN A 278 -37.56 7.51 -6.09
CA ASN A 278 -37.96 7.43 -4.67
C ASN A 278 -37.16 6.42 -3.84
N THR A 279 -36.17 5.74 -4.43
CA THR A 279 -35.39 4.72 -3.73
C THR A 279 -34.04 5.26 -3.32
N VAL A 280 -33.81 5.39 -1.99
CA VAL A 280 -32.50 5.77 -1.44
C VAL A 280 -31.71 4.49 -1.16
N ARG A 281 -30.66 4.26 -1.94
CA ARG A 281 -29.74 3.13 -1.76
C ARG A 281 -28.29 3.60 -1.66
N ASN A 282 -27.52 2.88 -0.86
CA ASN A 282 -26.07 3.06 -0.76
C ASN A 282 -25.39 1.74 -1.15
N ARG A 283 -24.37 1.82 -2.00
CA ARG A 283 -23.52 0.67 -2.33
C ARG A 283 -22.12 0.80 -1.74
N LEU A 284 -21.45 -0.34 -1.63
CA LEU A 284 -20.06 -0.41 -1.14
C LEU A 284 -19.13 0.30 -2.12
N ASN A 285 -18.23 1.14 -1.60
CA ASN A 285 -17.13 1.69 -2.36
C ASN A 285 -16.04 0.61 -2.52
N ARG A 286 -15.88 0.10 -3.74
CA ARG A 286 -14.86 -0.93 -4.08
C ARG A 286 -13.53 -0.33 -4.52
N HIS A 287 -13.43 1.00 -4.64
CA HIS A 287 -12.24 1.71 -5.13
C HIS A 287 -11.29 2.16 -4.01
N GLY A 288 -11.60 1.85 -2.76
CA GLY A 288 -10.75 2.18 -1.62
C GLY A 288 -9.49 1.29 -1.56
N ASP A 289 -8.49 1.78 -0.81
CA ASP A 289 -7.30 1.00 -0.48
C ASP A 289 -7.70 -0.24 0.34
N ARG A 290 -7.37 -1.41 -0.17
CA ARG A 290 -7.82 -2.69 0.39
C ARG A 290 -7.14 -3.01 1.73
N MET A 291 -5.86 -2.66 1.87
CA MET A 291 -5.09 -2.91 3.09
C MET A 291 -5.56 -1.98 4.20
N LEU A 292 -5.77 -0.71 3.87
CA LEU A 292 -6.34 0.26 4.79
C LEU A 292 -7.75 -0.15 5.23
N ASN A 293 -8.59 -0.62 4.30
CA ASN A 293 -9.92 -1.14 4.63
C ASN A 293 -9.84 -2.28 5.64
N GLN A 294 -8.93 -3.23 5.42
CA GLN A 294 -8.71 -4.37 6.31
C GLN A 294 -8.17 -3.91 7.68
N ALA A 295 -7.22 -2.98 7.72
CA ALA A 295 -6.69 -2.44 8.98
C ALA A 295 -7.79 -1.83 9.83
N VAL A 296 -8.60 -0.95 9.24
CA VAL A 296 -9.70 -0.27 9.95
C VAL A 296 -10.78 -1.25 10.40
N ASP A 297 -11.02 -2.30 9.59
CA ASP A 297 -11.95 -3.39 9.94
C ASP A 297 -11.49 -4.18 11.15
N VAL A 298 -10.21 -4.55 11.19
CA VAL A 298 -9.61 -5.26 12.33
C VAL A 298 -9.66 -4.41 13.59
N ILE A 299 -9.22 -3.14 13.51
CA ILE A 299 -9.25 -2.21 14.65
C ILE A 299 -10.67 -2.05 15.18
N ALA A 300 -11.64 -1.82 14.29
CA ALA A 300 -13.04 -1.67 14.69
C ALA A 300 -13.57 -2.93 15.40
N LYS A 301 -13.30 -4.13 14.86
CA LYS A 301 -13.72 -5.41 15.46
C LYS A 301 -13.09 -5.61 16.84
N VAL A 302 -11.79 -5.40 16.98
CA VAL A 302 -11.08 -5.54 18.25
C VAL A 302 -11.64 -4.57 19.29
N ARG A 303 -11.87 -3.30 18.93
CA ARG A 303 -12.47 -2.32 19.84
C ARG A 303 -13.88 -2.69 20.24
N MET A 304 -14.71 -3.11 19.29
CA MET A 304 -16.09 -3.54 19.58
C MET A 304 -16.14 -4.77 20.51
N GLN A 305 -15.12 -5.63 20.45
CA GLN A 305 -15.06 -6.86 21.24
C GLN A 305 -14.45 -6.67 22.62
N PHE A 306 -13.47 -5.78 22.77
CA PHE A 306 -12.62 -5.72 23.96
C PHE A 306 -12.57 -4.35 24.64
N ASP A 307 -12.76 -3.22 23.92
CA ASP A 307 -12.70 -1.88 24.49
C ASP A 307 -14.02 -1.52 25.19
N PRO A 308 -14.04 -1.30 26.52
CA PRO A 308 -15.26 -1.01 27.26
C PRO A 308 -16.01 0.20 26.71
N GLN A 309 -15.33 1.32 26.44
CA GLN A 309 -15.93 2.54 25.92
C GLN A 309 -16.61 2.32 24.56
N THR A 310 -16.00 1.48 23.72
CA THR A 310 -16.56 1.14 22.40
C THR A 310 -17.76 0.22 22.54
N LYS A 311 -17.76 -0.70 23.51
CA LYS A 311 -18.91 -1.56 23.81
C LYS A 311 -20.12 -0.73 24.24
N ASP A 312 -19.95 0.18 25.19
CA ASP A 312 -21.02 1.06 25.66
C ASP A 312 -21.61 1.89 24.51
N TYR A 313 -20.73 2.41 23.65
CA TYR A 313 -21.14 3.12 22.43
C TYR A 313 -21.94 2.23 21.48
N VAL A 314 -21.50 0.99 21.27
CA VAL A 314 -22.19 0.01 20.40
C VAL A 314 -23.59 -0.31 20.93
N GLU A 315 -23.73 -0.58 22.22
CA GLU A 315 -25.02 -0.87 22.85
C GLU A 315 -25.98 0.32 22.74
N LYS A 316 -25.51 1.54 23.03
CA LYS A 316 -26.28 2.76 22.84
C LYS A 316 -26.79 2.91 21.40
N ARG A 317 -25.92 2.70 20.41
CA ARG A 317 -26.29 2.84 18.99
C ARG A 317 -27.20 1.75 18.47
N LYS A 318 -27.06 0.52 18.99
CA LYS A 318 -28.04 -0.54 18.73
C LYS A 318 -29.42 -0.21 19.25
N ALA A 319 -29.51 0.34 20.47
CA ALA A 319 -30.78 0.80 21.05
C ALA A 319 -31.44 1.91 20.22
N GLU A 320 -30.66 2.74 19.55
CA GLU A 320 -31.12 3.76 18.59
C GLU A 320 -31.50 3.17 17.20
N GLY A 321 -31.41 1.85 17.00
CA GLY A 321 -31.80 1.16 15.78
C GLY A 321 -30.74 1.11 14.67
N LEU A 322 -29.48 1.52 14.95
CA LEU A 322 -28.41 1.47 13.95
C LEU A 322 -27.91 0.07 13.69
N SER A 323 -27.67 -0.25 12.43
CA SER A 323 -27.06 -1.52 12.02
C SER A 323 -25.57 -1.61 12.42
N TYR A 324 -25.06 -2.83 12.55
CA TYR A 324 -23.63 -3.07 12.80
C TYR A 324 -22.69 -2.35 11.79
N ARG A 325 -23.09 -2.27 10.52
CA ARG A 325 -22.31 -1.62 9.47
C ARG A 325 -22.25 -0.09 9.67
N GLU A 326 -23.32 0.51 10.13
CA GLU A 326 -23.37 1.95 10.44
C GLU A 326 -22.52 2.27 11.66
N ILE A 327 -22.65 1.49 12.73
CA ILE A 327 -21.86 1.65 13.95
C ILE A 327 -20.36 1.54 13.62
N LYS A 328 -19.96 0.54 12.84
CA LYS A 328 -18.57 0.37 12.39
C LYS A 328 -18.04 1.58 11.62
N ARG A 329 -18.83 2.22 10.77
CA ARG A 329 -18.43 3.46 10.06
C ARG A 329 -18.10 4.61 11.02
N TYR A 330 -18.86 4.75 12.11
CA TYR A 330 -18.56 5.76 13.13
C TYR A 330 -17.25 5.46 13.87
N ILE A 331 -16.97 4.19 14.16
CA ILE A 331 -15.71 3.80 14.79
C ILE A 331 -14.53 4.12 13.86
N VAL A 332 -14.65 3.86 12.57
CA VAL A 332 -13.63 4.23 11.56
C VAL A 332 -13.33 5.73 11.56
N ARG A 333 -14.35 6.59 11.68
CA ARG A 333 -14.15 8.04 11.79
C ARG A 333 -13.37 8.41 13.05
N LYS A 334 -13.65 7.75 14.18
CA LYS A 334 -12.90 7.95 15.43
C LYS A 334 -11.43 7.55 15.28
N VAL A 335 -11.15 6.45 14.56
CA VAL A 335 -9.79 6.02 14.21
C VAL A 335 -9.07 7.11 13.42
N PHE A 336 -9.71 7.69 12.41
CA PHE A 336 -9.11 8.77 11.62
C PHE A 336 -8.75 10.00 12.45
N ARG A 337 -9.65 10.44 13.34
CA ARG A 337 -9.38 11.60 14.23
C ARG A 337 -8.12 11.37 15.05
N ARG A 338 -7.93 10.15 15.55
CA ARG A 338 -6.75 9.83 16.35
C ARG A 338 -5.48 9.80 15.49
N LEU A 339 -5.56 9.23 14.30
CA LEU A 339 -4.45 9.21 13.35
C LEU A 339 -3.98 10.60 12.96
N ARG A 340 -4.90 11.54 12.71
CA ARG A 340 -4.57 12.91 12.35
C ARG A 340 -3.80 13.66 13.44
N VAL A 341 -3.91 13.25 14.69
CA VAL A 341 -3.16 13.82 15.83
C VAL A 341 -1.78 13.20 15.97
N LEU A 342 -1.62 11.91 15.60
CA LEU A 342 -0.42 11.12 15.84
C LEU A 342 0.49 10.99 14.59
N VAL A 343 -0.06 11.22 13.42
CA VAL A 343 0.70 11.19 12.15
C VAL A 343 0.65 12.60 11.55
N PRO A 344 1.75 13.37 11.63
CA PRO A 344 1.82 14.76 11.16
C PRO A 344 1.64 14.92 9.65
#